data_13ea287b76705ac44f943a9017bcb23d
#
_entry.id   13ea287b76705ac44f943a9017bcb23d
#
_cell.length_a   1.000
_cell.length_b   1.000
_cell.length_c   1.000
_cell.angle_alpha   90.00
_cell.angle_beta   90.00
_cell.angle_gamma   90.00
#
_symmetry.space_group_name_H-M   'P 1'
#
loop_
_entity.id
_entity.type
_entity.pdbx_description
1 polymer ?
#
loop_
_entity_poly.entity_id
_entity_poly.type
_entity_poly.pdbx_seq_one_letter_code
_entity_poly.pdbx_strand_id
1 'polypeptide(L)'
;MNKKNTMREISSFQGTHRVKDYENLSFTVVLVQPEHSGNIGSIARVMENFNFDKLVIFNPNENIDTILSYETQGFAMHGKEILSNSEIIEINNPKNHLKEFKAFLKKYDYIIATTARGKSHSNIRRLAIFPEDLELPISANPLKIAILFGKESRGLTNEEIGLADILLRIPTSNTYSALNLSHACGIILYEIFKKINIITIGRGEHPVLIASREERLILLNIIKEIIKKLKVRTYKKDNVFFAFRNVLSRSLMSKKELSLILGLFSKVDSLLGSKSLYGT
;
A
#
# COMPACT_ATOMS: atom_id res chain seq x y z
N MET A 1 33.36 -9.67 1.02
CA MET A 1 31.94 -9.61 0.60
C MET A 1 31.90 -9.55 -0.91
N ASN A 2 31.33 -10.57 -1.54
CA ASN A 2 31.45 -10.80 -2.98
C ASN A 2 30.50 -9.86 -3.73
N LYS A 3 30.97 -9.05 -4.71
CA LYS A 3 30.17 -8.13 -5.55
C LYS A 3 28.93 -8.80 -6.19
N LYS A 4 28.95 -10.12 -6.38
CA LYS A 4 27.81 -10.91 -6.86
C LYS A 4 26.61 -10.95 -5.88
N ASN A 5 26.86 -10.88 -4.56
CA ASN A 5 25.78 -10.89 -3.57
C ASN A 5 25.09 -9.52 -3.48
N THR A 6 25.81 -8.42 -3.67
CA THR A 6 25.24 -7.07 -3.67
C THR A 6 24.30 -6.84 -4.86
N MET A 7 24.63 -7.41 -6.03
CA MET A 7 23.73 -7.33 -7.21
C MET A 7 22.49 -8.22 -7.06
N ARG A 8 22.55 -9.35 -6.39
CA ARG A 8 21.38 -10.19 -6.05
C ARG A 8 20.46 -9.49 -5.06
N GLU A 9 21.01 -8.79 -4.08
CA GLU A 9 20.22 -7.97 -3.13
C GLU A 9 19.42 -6.86 -3.84
N ILE A 10 19.99 -6.22 -4.84
CA ILE A 10 19.30 -5.16 -5.61
C ILE A 10 18.23 -5.75 -6.54
N SER A 11 18.47 -6.90 -7.16
CA SER A 11 17.48 -7.55 -8.04
C SER A 11 16.31 -8.16 -7.28
N SER A 12 16.52 -8.62 -6.04
CA SER A 12 15.45 -9.14 -5.17
C SER A 12 14.55 -8.05 -4.58
N PHE A 13 14.96 -6.78 -4.69
CA PHE A 13 14.18 -5.61 -4.27
C PHE A 13 12.94 -5.34 -5.16
N GLN A 14 12.81 -6.00 -6.31
CA GLN A 14 11.75 -5.77 -7.30
C GLN A 14 10.76 -6.94 -7.43
N GLY A 15 10.83 -7.94 -6.57
CA GLY A 15 9.96 -9.11 -6.65
C GLY A 15 8.71 -8.97 -5.78
N THR A 16 7.55 -8.82 -6.39
CA THR A 16 6.27 -9.12 -5.76
C THR A 16 5.84 -10.51 -6.18
N HIS A 17 5.54 -11.38 -5.22
CA HIS A 17 5.03 -12.72 -5.50
C HIS A 17 3.62 -12.83 -4.96
N ARG A 18 2.71 -13.37 -5.78
CA ARG A 18 1.34 -13.61 -5.36
C ARG A 18 1.30 -14.66 -4.26
N VAL A 19 0.51 -14.40 -3.22
CA VAL A 19 0.26 -15.37 -2.15
C VAL A 19 -0.50 -16.55 -2.74
N LYS A 20 -0.07 -17.77 -2.45
CA LYS A 20 -0.63 -19.02 -3.01
C LYS A 20 -2.15 -19.12 -2.81
N ASP A 21 -2.65 -18.68 -1.67
CA ASP A 21 -4.08 -18.70 -1.34
C ASP A 21 -4.94 -17.83 -2.27
N TYR A 22 -4.33 -16.86 -2.97
CA TYR A 22 -5.01 -15.90 -3.84
C TYR A 22 -4.65 -16.06 -5.33
N GLU A 23 -3.90 -17.10 -5.72
CA GLU A 23 -3.51 -17.33 -7.12
C GLU A 23 -4.72 -17.49 -8.05
N ASN A 24 -5.80 -18.06 -7.54
CA ASN A 24 -7.03 -18.30 -8.29
C ASN A 24 -7.99 -17.10 -8.36
N LEU A 25 -7.65 -15.95 -7.75
CA LEU A 25 -8.49 -14.76 -7.81
C LEU A 25 -8.17 -13.93 -9.05
N SER A 26 -9.19 -13.59 -9.81
CA SER A 26 -9.11 -12.68 -10.95
C SER A 26 -9.95 -11.44 -10.67
N PHE A 27 -9.30 -10.27 -10.67
CA PHE A 27 -9.95 -8.99 -10.36
C PHE A 27 -10.28 -8.24 -11.65
N THR A 28 -11.45 -7.60 -11.68
CA THR A 28 -11.85 -6.67 -12.74
C THR A 28 -12.23 -5.35 -12.10
N VAL A 29 -11.59 -4.27 -12.51
CA VAL A 29 -11.98 -2.90 -12.15
C VAL A 29 -13.14 -2.48 -13.04
N VAL A 30 -14.25 -2.08 -12.46
CA VAL A 30 -15.46 -1.66 -13.17
C VAL A 30 -15.76 -0.21 -12.82
N LEU A 31 -15.65 0.67 -13.80
CA LEU A 31 -16.01 2.07 -13.68
C LEU A 31 -17.46 2.23 -14.15
N VAL A 32 -18.34 2.60 -13.24
CA VAL A 32 -19.79 2.75 -13.51
C VAL A 32 -20.10 4.21 -13.80
N GLN A 33 -20.46 4.51 -15.03
CA GLN A 33 -20.77 5.85 -15.52
C GLN A 33 -19.67 6.88 -15.22
N PRO A 34 -18.38 6.61 -15.52
CA PRO A 34 -17.32 7.60 -15.32
C PRO A 34 -17.62 8.85 -16.15
N GLU A 35 -17.33 10.03 -15.58
CA GLU A 35 -17.69 11.32 -16.16
C GLU A 35 -16.53 11.95 -16.93
N HIS A 36 -15.27 11.58 -16.62
CA HIS A 36 -14.06 12.20 -17.21
C HIS A 36 -13.05 11.17 -17.69
N SER A 37 -12.69 11.24 -18.97
CA SER A 37 -11.70 10.37 -19.61
C SER A 37 -10.33 10.46 -18.95
N GLY A 38 -9.91 11.63 -18.47
CA GLY A 38 -8.65 11.80 -17.75
C GLY A 38 -8.57 10.96 -16.47
N ASN A 39 -9.70 10.74 -15.76
CA ASN A 39 -9.74 9.82 -14.62
C ASN A 39 -9.61 8.36 -15.09
N ILE A 40 -10.26 8.00 -16.20
CA ILE A 40 -10.17 6.65 -16.78
C ILE A 40 -8.71 6.34 -17.14
N GLY A 41 -8.03 7.25 -17.85
CA GLY A 41 -6.60 7.09 -18.18
C GLY A 41 -5.73 6.97 -16.92
N SER A 42 -5.95 7.84 -15.93
CA SER A 42 -5.22 7.79 -14.65
C SER A 42 -5.45 6.49 -13.89
N ILE A 43 -6.67 5.91 -13.96
CA ILE A 43 -7.00 4.62 -13.36
C ILE A 43 -6.27 3.49 -14.07
N ALA A 44 -6.22 3.48 -15.41
CA ALA A 44 -5.47 2.49 -16.16
C ALA A 44 -3.98 2.50 -15.77
N ARG A 45 -3.40 3.69 -15.54
CA ARG A 45 -2.03 3.82 -15.01
C ARG A 45 -1.86 3.22 -13.61
N VAL A 46 -2.80 3.48 -12.73
CA VAL A 46 -2.80 2.93 -11.35
C VAL A 46 -2.94 1.41 -11.38
N MET A 47 -3.78 0.87 -12.26
CA MET A 47 -3.95 -0.56 -12.44
C MET A 47 -2.65 -1.23 -12.86
N GLU A 48 -1.91 -0.65 -13.80
CA GLU A 48 -0.59 -1.13 -14.23
C GLU A 48 0.40 -1.16 -13.05
N ASN A 49 0.42 -0.13 -12.20
CA ASN A 49 1.30 -0.07 -11.03
C ASN A 49 1.09 -1.23 -10.04
N PHE A 50 -0.12 -1.78 -9.99
CA PHE A 50 -0.51 -2.84 -9.04
C PHE A 50 -0.85 -4.18 -9.69
N ASN A 51 -0.49 -4.39 -10.97
CA ASN A 51 -0.74 -5.62 -11.72
C ASN A 51 -2.23 -6.02 -11.80
N PHE A 52 -3.11 -5.04 -12.03
CA PHE A 52 -4.50 -5.28 -12.39
C PHE A 52 -4.66 -5.01 -13.90
N ASP A 53 -5.13 -5.99 -14.63
CA ASP A 53 -5.15 -5.97 -16.12
C ASP A 53 -6.55 -5.83 -16.74
N LYS A 54 -7.63 -6.07 -15.97
CA LYS A 54 -9.00 -6.08 -16.49
C LYS A 54 -9.76 -4.84 -16.10
N LEU A 55 -10.01 -3.97 -17.10
CA LEU A 55 -10.78 -2.75 -16.96
C LEU A 55 -12.08 -2.86 -17.75
N VAL A 56 -13.19 -2.55 -17.08
CA VAL A 56 -14.51 -2.38 -17.72
C VAL A 56 -15.01 -0.97 -17.47
N ILE A 57 -15.46 -0.33 -18.51
CA ILE A 57 -16.05 1.00 -18.49
C ILE A 57 -17.52 0.84 -18.83
N PHE A 58 -18.37 0.87 -17.81
CA PHE A 58 -19.79 0.59 -17.93
C PHE A 58 -20.59 1.89 -18.05
N ASN A 59 -21.23 2.09 -19.20
CA ASN A 59 -22.07 3.22 -19.55
C ASN A 59 -21.42 4.59 -19.27
N PRO A 60 -20.25 4.88 -19.88
CA PRO A 60 -19.53 6.14 -19.67
C PRO A 60 -20.35 7.35 -20.14
N ASN A 61 -20.07 8.54 -19.58
CA ASN A 61 -20.68 9.79 -20.04
C ASN A 61 -20.01 10.34 -21.32
N GLU A 62 -18.71 10.07 -21.48
CA GLU A 62 -17.97 10.46 -22.68
C GLU A 62 -18.01 9.35 -23.73
N ASN A 63 -17.90 9.72 -25.00
CA ASN A 63 -17.89 8.78 -26.11
C ASN A 63 -16.57 7.97 -26.16
N ILE A 64 -16.60 6.86 -26.88
CA ILE A 64 -15.48 5.92 -27.00
C ILE A 64 -14.25 6.61 -27.60
N ASP A 65 -14.42 7.49 -28.59
CA ASP A 65 -13.30 8.18 -29.25
C ASP A 65 -12.55 9.08 -28.25
N THR A 66 -13.27 9.77 -27.36
CA THR A 66 -12.67 10.58 -26.28
C THR A 66 -11.95 9.70 -25.26
N ILE A 67 -12.58 8.60 -24.85
CA ILE A 67 -11.99 7.65 -23.89
C ILE A 67 -10.70 7.05 -24.43
N LEU A 68 -10.63 6.72 -25.72
CA LEU A 68 -9.45 6.12 -26.37
C LEU A 68 -8.54 7.17 -27.01
N SER A 69 -8.81 8.47 -26.83
CA SER A 69 -8.03 9.57 -27.41
C SER A 69 -6.58 9.57 -26.97
N TYR A 70 -5.73 10.25 -27.75
CA TYR A 70 -4.31 10.45 -27.41
C TYR A 70 -4.12 11.14 -26.07
N GLU A 71 -5.01 12.09 -25.72
CA GLU A 71 -5.00 12.79 -24.45
C GLU A 71 -5.21 11.83 -23.27
N THR A 72 -6.25 10.99 -23.34
CA THR A 72 -6.55 9.97 -22.32
C THR A 72 -5.42 8.94 -22.20
N GLN A 73 -4.85 8.52 -23.32
CA GLN A 73 -3.66 7.67 -23.33
C GLN A 73 -2.44 8.35 -22.69
N GLY A 74 -2.34 9.68 -22.78
CA GLY A 74 -1.35 10.48 -22.07
C GLY A 74 -1.45 10.32 -20.56
N PHE A 75 -2.65 10.35 -20.00
CA PHE A 75 -2.88 10.08 -18.57
C PHE A 75 -2.59 8.62 -18.19
N ALA A 76 -2.85 7.68 -19.08
CA ALA A 76 -2.60 6.26 -18.83
C ALA A 76 -1.10 5.89 -18.81
N MET A 77 -0.23 6.63 -19.48
CA MET A 77 1.22 6.37 -19.54
C MET A 77 1.54 4.90 -19.88
N HIS A 78 2.11 4.13 -18.96
CA HIS A 78 2.39 2.70 -19.16
C HIS A 78 1.15 1.81 -19.13
N GLY A 79 0.03 2.29 -18.57
CA GLY A 79 -1.27 1.60 -18.58
C GLY A 79 -2.06 1.74 -19.88
N LYS A 80 -1.47 2.21 -20.98
CA LYS A 80 -2.13 2.37 -22.28
C LYS A 80 -2.72 1.07 -22.81
N GLU A 81 -2.05 -0.04 -22.59
CA GLU A 81 -2.52 -1.36 -23.02
C GLU A 81 -3.80 -1.76 -22.26
N ILE A 82 -3.87 -1.50 -20.96
CA ILE A 82 -5.08 -1.74 -20.15
C ILE A 82 -6.25 -0.89 -20.67
N LEU A 83 -5.98 0.39 -20.97
CA LEU A 83 -7.00 1.30 -21.51
C LEU A 83 -7.50 0.82 -22.89
N SER A 84 -6.59 0.47 -23.80
CA SER A 84 -6.93 0.05 -25.16
C SER A 84 -7.66 -1.29 -25.19
N ASN A 85 -7.37 -2.19 -24.24
CA ASN A 85 -8.01 -3.49 -24.10
C ASN A 85 -9.24 -3.45 -23.17
N SER A 86 -9.65 -2.26 -22.69
CA SER A 86 -10.82 -2.13 -21.80
C SER A 86 -12.11 -2.53 -22.53
N GLU A 87 -13.00 -3.24 -21.81
CA GLU A 87 -14.36 -3.52 -22.27
C GLU A 87 -15.21 -2.29 -22.02
N ILE A 88 -15.68 -1.62 -23.10
CA ILE A 88 -16.57 -0.46 -22.99
C ILE A 88 -17.99 -0.91 -23.33
N ILE A 89 -18.91 -0.69 -22.39
CA ILE A 89 -20.31 -1.10 -22.51
C ILE A 89 -21.17 0.17 -22.49
N GLU A 90 -21.82 0.47 -23.60
CA GLU A 90 -22.77 1.59 -23.72
C GLU A 90 -24.20 1.09 -23.60
N ILE A 91 -25.05 1.88 -22.91
CA ILE A 91 -26.46 1.57 -22.71
C ILE A 91 -27.32 2.61 -23.43
N ASN A 92 -28.00 2.18 -24.51
CA ASN A 92 -28.82 3.05 -25.36
C ASN A 92 -30.01 3.63 -24.61
N ASN A 93 -30.59 2.91 -23.66
CA ASN A 93 -31.75 3.37 -22.90
C ASN A 93 -31.45 3.52 -21.43
N PRO A 94 -31.37 4.75 -20.91
CA PRO A 94 -31.05 4.98 -19.48
C PRO A 94 -31.97 4.26 -18.50
N LYS A 95 -33.22 3.99 -18.87
CA LYS A 95 -34.19 3.24 -18.03
C LYS A 95 -33.80 1.79 -17.83
N ASN A 96 -32.97 1.24 -18.73
CA ASN A 96 -32.51 -0.14 -18.66
C ASN A 96 -31.18 -0.29 -17.91
N HIS A 97 -30.55 0.82 -17.52
CA HIS A 97 -29.21 0.81 -16.90
C HIS A 97 -29.08 -0.24 -15.77
N LEU A 98 -29.94 -0.18 -14.77
CA LEU A 98 -29.88 -1.10 -13.63
C LEU A 98 -30.12 -2.57 -14.02
N LYS A 99 -31.03 -2.80 -14.98
CA LYS A 99 -31.32 -4.15 -15.49
C LYS A 99 -30.12 -4.74 -16.21
N GLU A 100 -29.49 -3.96 -17.09
CA GLU A 100 -28.30 -4.37 -17.84
C GLU A 100 -27.09 -4.48 -16.95
N PHE A 101 -26.91 -3.57 -15.99
CA PHE A 101 -25.85 -3.65 -14.99
C PHE A 101 -25.98 -4.93 -14.13
N LYS A 102 -27.18 -5.26 -13.68
CA LYS A 102 -27.43 -6.51 -12.95
C LYS A 102 -27.13 -7.75 -13.80
N ALA A 103 -27.46 -7.71 -15.09
CA ALA A 103 -27.16 -8.81 -16.02
C ALA A 103 -25.63 -8.95 -16.24
N PHE A 104 -24.94 -7.82 -16.40
CA PHE A 104 -23.48 -7.77 -16.54
C PHE A 104 -22.75 -8.34 -15.31
N LEU A 105 -23.22 -8.03 -14.11
CA LEU A 105 -22.59 -8.48 -12.88
C LEU A 105 -22.71 -9.99 -12.62
N LYS A 106 -23.66 -10.70 -13.29
CA LYS A 106 -23.82 -12.16 -13.13
C LYS A 106 -22.61 -12.99 -13.53
N LYS A 107 -21.67 -12.42 -14.29
CA LYS A 107 -20.43 -13.11 -14.70
C LYS A 107 -19.35 -13.12 -13.60
N TYR A 108 -19.58 -12.44 -12.49
CA TYR A 108 -18.67 -12.36 -11.36
C TYR A 108 -19.20 -13.18 -10.18
N ASP A 109 -18.25 -13.81 -9.48
CA ASP A 109 -18.56 -14.66 -8.32
C ASP A 109 -18.64 -13.82 -7.04
N TYR A 110 -17.96 -12.66 -7.03
CA TYR A 110 -17.91 -11.77 -5.87
C TYR A 110 -17.82 -10.31 -6.31
N ILE A 111 -18.60 -9.46 -5.67
CA ILE A 111 -18.75 -8.06 -6.06
C ILE A 111 -18.41 -7.16 -4.89
N ILE A 112 -17.38 -6.33 -5.06
CA ILE A 112 -16.93 -5.33 -4.09
C ILE A 112 -17.34 -3.96 -4.64
N ALA A 113 -18.14 -3.21 -3.92
CA ALA A 113 -18.48 -1.82 -4.27
C ALA A 113 -17.70 -0.84 -3.38
N THR A 114 -17.55 0.39 -3.86
CA THR A 114 -16.87 1.46 -3.12
C THR A 114 -17.82 2.63 -2.85
N THR A 115 -17.64 3.32 -1.72
CA THR A 115 -18.43 4.49 -1.36
C THR A 115 -17.62 5.53 -0.58
N ALA A 116 -17.82 6.81 -0.87
CA ALA A 116 -17.32 7.91 -0.04
C ALA A 116 -18.25 8.21 1.15
N ARG A 117 -19.52 7.78 1.08
CA ARG A 117 -20.57 8.09 2.06
C ARG A 117 -20.84 6.87 2.93
N GLY A 118 -20.25 6.83 4.13
CA GLY A 118 -20.68 5.93 5.19
C GLY A 118 -21.69 6.66 6.06
N LYS A 119 -22.87 6.11 6.28
CA LYS A 119 -23.78 6.59 7.32
C LYS A 119 -23.69 5.67 8.54
N SER A 120 -24.00 6.25 9.71
CA SER A 120 -24.06 5.59 10.99
C SER A 120 -24.76 4.23 10.94
N HIS A 121 -24.54 3.40 11.95
CA HIS A 121 -25.09 2.04 12.13
C HIS A 121 -26.59 1.86 11.83
N SER A 122 -27.34 2.96 11.68
CA SER A 122 -28.77 2.93 11.37
C SER A 122 -29.10 2.61 9.91
N ASN A 123 -28.12 2.64 8.97
CA ASN A 123 -28.38 2.33 7.57
C ASN A 123 -27.65 1.03 7.14
N ILE A 124 -28.31 -0.10 7.41
CA ILE A 124 -27.80 -1.44 7.08
C ILE A 124 -27.40 -1.59 5.61
N ARG A 125 -28.03 -0.85 4.69
CA ARG A 125 -27.71 -0.89 3.25
C ARG A 125 -26.36 -0.25 2.89
N ARG A 126 -25.73 0.51 3.78
CA ARG A 126 -24.45 1.17 3.59
C ARG A 126 -23.45 0.87 4.71
N LEU A 127 -23.55 -0.31 5.30
CA LEU A 127 -22.55 -0.81 6.21
C LEU A 127 -21.30 -1.12 5.40
N ALA A 128 -20.32 -0.22 5.47
CA ALA A 128 -19.06 -0.35 4.78
C ALA A 128 -17.96 -0.76 5.77
N ILE A 129 -17.04 -1.59 5.33
CA ILE A 129 -15.80 -1.91 6.03
C ILE A 129 -14.65 -1.08 5.45
N PHE A 130 -13.55 -0.96 6.18
CA PHE A 130 -12.35 -0.30 5.68
C PHE A 130 -11.57 -1.26 4.77
N PRO A 131 -10.79 -0.73 3.79
CA PRO A 131 -10.03 -1.59 2.86
C PRO A 131 -9.03 -2.53 3.55
N GLU A 132 -8.45 -2.11 4.68
CA GLU A 132 -7.56 -2.92 5.52
C GLU A 132 -8.26 -4.14 6.13
N ASP A 133 -9.56 -4.02 6.44
CA ASP A 133 -10.39 -5.08 7.04
C ASP A 133 -10.99 -6.02 5.98
N LEU A 134 -10.76 -5.77 4.69
CA LEU A 134 -11.27 -6.62 3.61
C LEU A 134 -10.66 -8.02 3.71
N GLU A 135 -11.51 -9.02 3.90
CA GLU A 135 -11.14 -10.40 3.74
C GLU A 135 -11.52 -10.90 2.34
N LEU A 136 -10.57 -11.54 1.67
CA LEU A 136 -10.77 -12.09 0.34
C LEU A 136 -11.05 -13.60 0.44
N PRO A 137 -11.93 -14.14 -0.43
CA PRO A 137 -12.20 -15.56 -0.43
C PRO A 137 -10.98 -16.37 -0.84
N ILE A 138 -10.73 -17.48 -0.14
CA ILE A 138 -9.74 -18.48 -0.51
C ILE A 138 -10.47 -19.60 -1.25
N SER A 139 -10.01 -19.92 -2.48
CA SER A 139 -10.67 -20.93 -3.30
C SER A 139 -9.68 -21.75 -4.09
N ALA A 140 -9.94 -23.04 -4.19
CA ALA A 140 -9.20 -23.93 -5.09
C ALA A 140 -9.59 -23.72 -6.57
N ASN A 141 -10.77 -23.17 -6.84
CA ASN A 141 -11.27 -22.88 -8.17
C ASN A 141 -11.08 -21.40 -8.52
N PRO A 142 -10.92 -21.06 -9.80
CA PRO A 142 -10.86 -19.67 -10.24
C PRO A 142 -12.12 -18.89 -9.83
N LEU A 143 -11.93 -17.72 -9.19
CA LEU A 143 -13.00 -16.79 -8.82
C LEU A 143 -12.80 -15.46 -9.53
N LYS A 144 -13.89 -14.92 -10.08
CA LYS A 144 -13.94 -13.61 -10.73
C LYS A 144 -14.51 -12.58 -9.77
N ILE A 145 -13.72 -11.57 -9.43
CA ILE A 145 -14.10 -10.51 -8.49
C ILE A 145 -14.23 -9.20 -9.25
N ALA A 146 -15.38 -8.53 -9.14
CA ALA A 146 -15.58 -7.17 -9.64
C ALA A 146 -15.33 -6.16 -8.53
N ILE A 147 -14.58 -5.09 -8.82
CA ILE A 147 -14.40 -3.94 -7.94
C ILE A 147 -15.08 -2.74 -8.60
N LEU A 148 -16.18 -2.28 -8.03
CA LEU A 148 -17.05 -1.25 -8.60
C LEU A 148 -16.69 0.13 -8.06
N PHE A 149 -16.43 1.04 -8.98
CA PHE A 149 -16.25 2.47 -8.71
C PHE A 149 -17.38 3.24 -9.43
N GLY A 150 -18.06 4.12 -8.72
CA GLY A 150 -19.11 4.94 -9.28
C GLY A 150 -18.58 6.22 -9.90
N LYS A 151 -19.48 7.00 -10.51
CA LYS A 151 -19.18 8.28 -11.12
C LYS A 151 -18.68 9.32 -10.10
N GLU A 152 -17.92 10.29 -10.61
CA GLU A 152 -17.22 11.28 -9.80
C GLU A 152 -18.17 12.14 -8.99
N SER A 153 -19.27 12.59 -9.57
CA SER A 153 -20.21 13.54 -8.95
C SER A 153 -21.04 12.95 -7.81
N ARG A 154 -21.45 11.68 -7.91
CA ARG A 154 -22.43 11.07 -7.00
C ARG A 154 -22.04 9.70 -6.45
N GLY A 155 -21.02 9.05 -7.01
CA GLY A 155 -20.65 7.67 -6.72
C GLY A 155 -21.70 6.67 -7.24
N LEU A 156 -21.71 5.48 -6.68
CA LEU A 156 -22.73 4.46 -6.95
C LEU A 156 -24.06 4.80 -6.30
N THR A 157 -25.15 4.49 -6.99
CA THR A 157 -26.53 4.60 -6.46
C THR A 157 -26.78 3.54 -5.38
N ASN A 158 -27.88 3.70 -4.62
CA ASN A 158 -28.25 2.70 -3.60
C ASN A 158 -28.61 1.34 -4.23
N GLU A 159 -29.21 1.39 -5.41
CA GLU A 159 -29.59 0.20 -6.18
C GLU A 159 -28.34 -0.54 -6.68
N GLU A 160 -27.34 0.17 -7.18
CA GLU A 160 -26.07 -0.40 -7.63
C GLU A 160 -25.27 -0.97 -6.45
N ILE A 161 -25.19 -0.25 -5.32
CA ILE A 161 -24.58 -0.75 -4.08
C ILE A 161 -25.30 -2.01 -3.58
N GLY A 162 -26.61 -2.07 -3.72
CA GLY A 162 -27.43 -3.23 -3.32
C GLY A 162 -27.14 -4.50 -4.12
N LEU A 163 -26.35 -4.43 -5.20
CA LEU A 163 -25.92 -5.58 -5.98
C LEU A 163 -24.55 -6.14 -5.53
N ALA A 164 -23.88 -5.44 -4.62
CA ALA A 164 -22.56 -5.84 -4.13
C ALA A 164 -22.65 -6.72 -2.89
N ASP A 165 -21.67 -7.60 -2.75
CA ASP A 165 -21.50 -8.47 -1.58
C ASP A 165 -20.83 -7.72 -0.42
N ILE A 166 -19.84 -6.88 -0.74
CA ILE A 166 -19.11 -6.04 0.23
C ILE A 166 -19.10 -4.59 -0.25
N LEU A 167 -19.19 -3.68 0.72
CA LEU A 167 -19.04 -2.26 0.51
C LEU A 167 -17.78 -1.76 1.23
N LEU A 168 -16.85 -1.18 0.47
CA LEU A 168 -15.63 -0.58 1.00
C LEU A 168 -15.77 0.93 1.13
N ARG A 169 -15.22 1.47 2.20
CA ARG A 169 -15.09 2.90 2.41
C ARG A 169 -13.66 3.25 2.83
N ILE A 170 -13.03 4.16 2.11
CA ILE A 170 -11.74 4.73 2.50
C ILE A 170 -11.99 5.73 3.65
N PRO A 171 -11.33 5.57 4.81
CA PRO A 171 -11.41 6.57 5.88
C PRO A 171 -10.77 7.88 5.42
N THR A 172 -11.54 8.95 5.51
CA THR A 172 -11.12 10.31 5.13
C THR A 172 -11.53 11.30 6.20
N SER A 173 -11.06 12.55 6.09
CA SER A 173 -11.47 13.63 6.98
C SER A 173 -12.99 13.84 6.99
N ASN A 174 -13.54 14.18 8.13
CA ASN A 174 -14.96 14.50 8.28
C ASN A 174 -15.38 15.77 7.53
N THR A 175 -14.45 16.69 7.28
CA THR A 175 -14.70 17.96 6.60
C THR A 175 -14.80 17.81 5.09
N TYR A 176 -14.00 16.88 4.49
CA TYR A 176 -14.00 16.63 3.06
C TYR A 176 -13.73 15.14 2.80
N SER A 177 -14.79 14.39 2.58
CA SER A 177 -14.73 12.94 2.47
C SER A 177 -14.65 12.41 1.03
N ALA A 178 -14.87 13.26 0.03
CA ALA A 178 -14.86 12.85 -1.37
C ALA A 178 -13.41 12.85 -1.91
N LEU A 179 -12.95 11.70 -2.39
CA LEU A 179 -11.71 11.57 -3.13
C LEU A 179 -11.98 11.63 -4.63
N ASN A 180 -11.03 12.14 -5.40
CA ASN A 180 -11.03 11.93 -6.85
C ASN A 180 -11.10 10.44 -7.16
N LEU A 181 -11.77 10.07 -8.25
CA LEU A 181 -12.03 8.68 -8.62
C LEU A 181 -10.73 7.87 -8.77
N SER A 182 -9.71 8.41 -9.44
CA SER A 182 -8.43 7.72 -9.63
C SER A 182 -7.65 7.56 -8.31
N HIS A 183 -7.73 8.52 -7.40
CA HIS A 183 -7.15 8.42 -6.07
C HIS A 183 -7.83 7.34 -5.23
N ALA A 184 -9.16 7.30 -5.24
CA ALA A 184 -9.92 6.26 -4.54
C ALA A 184 -9.57 4.86 -5.08
N CYS A 185 -9.50 4.74 -6.42
CA CYS A 185 -9.09 3.51 -7.07
C CYS A 185 -7.67 3.10 -6.64
N GLY A 186 -6.73 4.05 -6.63
CA GLY A 186 -5.34 3.79 -6.21
C GLY A 186 -5.24 3.24 -4.79
N ILE A 187 -5.95 3.82 -3.84
CA ILE A 187 -5.94 3.35 -2.44
C ILE A 187 -6.53 1.94 -2.34
N ILE A 188 -7.68 1.69 -2.95
CA ILE A 188 -8.34 0.37 -2.89
C ILE A 188 -7.46 -0.70 -3.55
N LEU A 189 -6.92 -0.44 -4.74
CA LEU A 189 -6.07 -1.40 -5.45
C LEU A 189 -4.76 -1.63 -4.70
N TYR A 190 -4.18 -0.62 -4.07
CA TYR A 190 -2.99 -0.76 -3.23
C TYR A 190 -3.25 -1.65 -2.01
N GLU A 191 -4.38 -1.48 -1.32
CA GLU A 191 -4.72 -2.32 -0.17
C GLU A 191 -4.95 -3.78 -0.59
N ILE A 192 -5.65 -4.01 -1.71
CA ILE A 192 -5.82 -5.36 -2.26
C ILE A 192 -4.47 -5.94 -2.69
N PHE A 193 -3.62 -5.15 -3.39
CA PHE A 193 -2.29 -5.57 -3.83
C PHE A 193 -1.41 -6.03 -2.66
N LYS A 194 -1.39 -5.27 -1.56
CA LYS A 194 -0.67 -5.67 -0.34
C LYS A 194 -1.17 -6.98 0.26
N LYS A 195 -2.46 -7.22 0.17
CA LYS A 195 -3.10 -8.41 0.74
C LYS A 195 -2.82 -9.67 -0.09
N ILE A 196 -2.86 -9.55 -1.40
CA ILE A 196 -2.70 -10.70 -2.32
C ILE A 196 -1.24 -10.99 -2.69
N ASN A 197 -0.29 -10.12 -2.33
CA ASN A 197 1.11 -10.28 -2.68
C ASN A 197 2.01 -10.25 -1.45
N ILE A 198 3.07 -11.05 -1.51
CA ILE A 198 4.21 -10.91 -0.62
C ILE A 198 5.06 -9.77 -1.20
N ILE A 199 5.14 -8.66 -0.46
CA ILE A 199 5.92 -7.50 -0.86
C ILE A 199 7.33 -7.65 -0.29
N THR A 200 8.28 -8.03 -1.13
CA THR A 200 9.70 -8.11 -0.76
C THR A 200 10.44 -6.80 -0.98
N ILE A 201 9.77 -5.78 -1.53
CA ILE A 201 10.33 -4.45 -1.78
C ILE A 201 10.83 -3.83 -0.48
N GLY A 202 12.11 -3.46 -0.44
CA GLY A 202 12.76 -2.83 0.72
C GLY A 202 13.22 -3.80 1.82
N ARG A 203 12.88 -5.08 1.72
CA ARG A 203 13.39 -6.10 2.66
C ARG A 203 14.25 -7.16 1.97
N GLY A 204 14.17 -7.31 0.65
CA GLY A 204 14.90 -8.28 -0.15
C GLY A 204 14.76 -9.72 0.36
N GLU A 205 15.41 -10.66 -0.31
CA GLU A 205 15.63 -12.01 0.24
C GLU A 205 16.53 -11.98 1.49
N HIS A 206 17.27 -10.90 1.68
CA HIS A 206 18.05 -10.61 2.87
C HIS A 206 17.47 -9.38 3.56
N PRO A 207 16.49 -9.55 4.45
CA PRO A 207 15.96 -8.44 5.22
C PRO A 207 17.12 -7.75 5.94
N VAL A 208 17.07 -6.42 6.04
CA VAL A 208 18.00 -5.66 6.88
C VAL A 208 18.00 -6.32 8.25
N LEU A 209 19.08 -7.02 8.58
CA LEU A 209 19.21 -7.69 9.86
C LEU A 209 19.20 -6.63 10.96
N ILE A 210 18.11 -6.59 11.71
CA ILE A 210 17.99 -5.68 12.85
C ILE A 210 18.87 -6.20 13.98
N ALA A 211 19.58 -5.29 14.61
CA ALA A 211 20.41 -5.61 15.75
C ALA A 211 19.56 -6.18 16.89
N SER A 212 19.99 -7.33 17.44
CA SER A 212 19.32 -7.98 18.56
C SER A 212 19.35 -7.12 19.82
N ARG A 213 18.55 -7.48 20.80
CA ARG A 213 18.56 -6.81 22.11
C ARG A 213 19.94 -6.94 22.76
N GLU A 214 20.58 -8.10 22.64
CA GLU A 214 21.90 -8.40 23.23
C GLU A 214 22.98 -7.56 22.57
N GLU A 215 22.99 -7.48 21.24
CA GLU A 215 23.93 -6.66 20.48
C GLU A 215 23.81 -5.17 20.85
N ARG A 216 22.60 -4.66 21.04
CA ARG A 216 22.36 -3.27 21.48
C ARG A 216 22.80 -3.03 22.92
N LEU A 217 22.69 -4.03 23.81
CA LEU A 217 23.18 -3.95 25.19
C LEU A 217 24.70 -3.81 25.25
N ILE A 218 25.45 -4.42 24.33
CA ILE A 218 26.91 -4.26 24.25
C ILE A 218 27.26 -2.78 24.03
N LEU A 219 26.61 -2.12 23.06
CA LEU A 219 26.80 -0.70 22.80
C LEU A 219 26.45 0.15 24.02
N LEU A 220 25.32 -0.11 24.67
CA LEU A 220 24.91 0.60 25.88
C LEU A 220 25.90 0.46 27.04
N ASN A 221 26.49 -0.71 27.19
CA ASN A 221 27.53 -0.94 28.21
C ASN A 221 28.80 -0.12 27.92
N ILE A 222 29.26 -0.07 26.66
CA ILE A 222 30.40 0.78 26.29
C ILE A 222 30.10 2.26 26.55
N ILE A 223 28.92 2.73 26.16
CA ILE A 223 28.47 4.12 26.42
C ILE A 223 28.49 4.39 27.93
N LYS A 224 28.02 3.46 28.76
CA LYS A 224 28.03 3.59 30.21
C LYS A 224 29.43 3.74 30.78
N GLU A 225 30.38 2.92 30.29
CA GLU A 225 31.78 3.03 30.73
C GLU A 225 32.44 4.35 30.27
N ILE A 226 32.17 4.81 29.06
CA ILE A 226 32.62 6.11 28.57
C ILE A 226 32.08 7.24 29.46
N ILE A 227 30.79 7.24 29.81
CA ILE A 227 30.18 8.23 30.69
C ILE A 227 30.83 8.25 32.07
N LYS A 228 31.23 7.07 32.61
CA LYS A 228 31.98 6.99 33.88
C LYS A 228 33.35 7.64 33.80
N LYS A 229 34.09 7.39 32.70
CA LYS A 229 35.45 7.91 32.46
C LYS A 229 35.45 9.42 32.15
N LEU A 230 34.36 9.93 31.55
CA LEU A 230 34.23 11.36 31.29
C LEU A 230 33.96 12.14 32.58
N LYS A 231 34.56 13.34 32.70
CA LYS A 231 34.28 14.29 33.83
C LYS A 231 32.92 14.97 33.65
N VAL A 232 31.83 14.16 33.45
CA VAL A 232 30.46 14.68 33.43
C VAL A 232 29.99 14.94 34.87
N ARG A 233 29.28 16.03 35.09
CA ARG A 233 28.70 16.33 36.43
C ARG A 233 27.86 15.14 36.92
N THR A 234 28.10 14.70 38.16
CA THR A 234 27.60 13.44 38.70
C THR A 234 26.08 13.28 38.56
N TYR A 235 25.32 14.34 38.79
CA TYR A 235 23.85 14.33 38.69
C TYR A 235 23.32 14.22 37.23
N LYS A 236 24.16 14.41 36.22
CA LYS A 236 23.77 14.30 34.82
C LYS A 236 24.15 12.96 34.17
N LYS A 237 25.00 12.15 34.83
CA LYS A 237 25.50 10.88 34.23
C LYS A 237 24.37 9.92 33.88
N ASP A 238 23.45 9.71 34.83
CA ASP A 238 22.32 8.81 34.61
C ASP A 238 21.37 9.34 33.54
N ASN A 239 21.12 10.64 33.52
CA ASN A 239 20.27 11.25 32.49
C ASN A 239 20.86 11.12 31.09
N VAL A 240 22.17 11.29 30.94
CA VAL A 240 22.87 11.07 29.65
C VAL A 240 22.75 9.62 29.21
N PHE A 241 22.98 8.67 30.12
CA PHE A 241 22.81 7.26 29.83
C PHE A 241 21.38 6.92 29.42
N PHE A 242 20.40 7.41 30.16
CA PHE A 242 18.97 7.20 29.83
C PHE A 242 18.60 7.84 28.48
N ALA A 243 19.15 8.99 28.12
CA ALA A 243 18.95 9.60 26.82
C ALA A 243 19.43 8.69 25.68
N PHE A 244 20.68 8.17 25.77
CA PHE A 244 21.19 7.19 24.80
C PHE A 244 20.32 5.93 24.74
N ARG A 245 19.98 5.35 25.89
CA ARG A 245 19.11 4.18 25.97
C ARG A 245 17.78 4.42 25.28
N ASN A 246 17.13 5.57 25.52
CA ASN A 246 15.84 5.89 24.95
C ASN A 246 15.92 6.08 23.41
N VAL A 247 16.96 6.74 22.91
CA VAL A 247 17.17 6.92 21.47
C VAL A 247 17.42 5.57 20.80
N LEU A 248 18.34 4.77 21.31
CA LEU A 248 18.69 3.46 20.77
C LEU A 248 17.54 2.44 20.86
N SER A 249 16.70 2.54 21.90
CA SER A 249 15.54 1.65 22.03
C SER A 249 14.40 1.99 21.07
N ARG A 250 14.28 3.25 20.64
CA ARG A 250 13.28 3.68 19.65
C ARG A 250 13.72 3.46 18.20
N SER A 251 15.03 3.29 17.97
CA SER A 251 15.58 3.07 16.63
C SER A 251 15.51 1.58 16.24
N LEU A 252 15.05 1.29 15.04
CA LEU A 252 15.17 -0.02 14.41
C LEU A 252 16.56 -0.13 13.75
N MET A 253 17.60 -0.15 14.58
CA MET A 253 18.99 -0.15 14.13
C MET A 253 19.36 -1.46 13.43
N SER A 254 19.95 -1.38 12.26
CA SER A 254 20.52 -2.54 11.57
C SER A 254 21.81 -3.00 12.22
N LYS A 255 22.17 -4.28 12.03
CA LYS A 255 23.47 -4.81 12.49
C LYS A 255 24.65 -4.02 11.91
N LYS A 256 24.54 -3.53 10.68
CA LYS A 256 25.58 -2.72 10.04
C LYS A 256 25.74 -1.37 10.72
N GLU A 257 24.65 -0.66 10.99
CA GLU A 257 24.66 0.60 11.72
C GLU A 257 25.21 0.41 13.13
N LEU A 258 24.73 -0.62 13.84
CA LEU A 258 25.25 -0.97 15.16
C LEU A 258 26.77 -1.21 15.15
N SER A 259 27.26 -1.98 14.18
CA SER A 259 28.69 -2.30 14.05
C SER A 259 29.54 -1.05 13.85
N LEU A 260 29.10 -0.11 13.01
CA LEU A 260 29.79 1.16 12.79
C LEU A 260 29.82 2.03 14.06
N ILE A 261 28.69 2.14 14.73
CA ILE A 261 28.56 2.93 15.97
C ILE A 261 29.39 2.27 17.08
N LEU A 262 29.33 0.95 17.20
CA LEU A 262 30.09 0.19 18.18
C LEU A 262 31.61 0.38 17.97
N GLY A 263 32.07 0.35 16.72
CA GLY A 263 33.48 0.60 16.39
C GLY A 263 33.95 1.99 16.83
N LEU A 264 33.13 3.02 16.59
CA LEU A 264 33.43 4.38 17.02
C LEU A 264 33.51 4.49 18.55
N PHE A 265 32.49 4.01 19.26
CA PHE A 265 32.44 4.09 20.72
C PHE A 265 33.52 3.23 21.38
N SER A 266 33.86 2.07 20.84
CA SER A 266 34.98 1.25 21.29
C SER A 266 36.31 1.99 21.17
N LYS A 267 36.50 2.73 20.06
CA LYS A 267 37.71 3.54 19.89
C LYS A 267 37.80 4.67 20.90
N VAL A 268 36.66 5.36 21.16
CA VAL A 268 36.57 6.42 22.19
C VAL A 268 36.90 5.83 23.57
N ASP A 269 36.34 4.68 23.90
CA ASP A 269 36.58 4.01 25.19
C ASP A 269 38.07 3.67 25.40
N SER A 270 38.71 3.12 24.35
CA SER A 270 40.14 2.83 24.34
C SER A 270 40.99 4.08 24.55
N LEU A 271 40.70 5.20 23.89
CA LEU A 271 41.42 6.46 24.02
C LEU A 271 41.28 7.06 25.45
N LEU A 272 40.11 6.89 26.07
CA LEU A 272 39.90 7.33 27.44
C LEU A 272 40.57 6.42 28.47
N GLY A 273 40.74 5.14 28.14
CA GLY A 273 41.51 4.18 28.96
C GLY A 273 43.01 4.42 28.93
N SER A 274 43.54 4.73 27.76
CA SER A 274 44.99 4.99 27.62
C SER A 274 45.46 6.32 28.22
N LYS A 275 44.57 7.33 28.36
CA LYS A 275 44.89 8.58 29.08
C LYS A 275 45.02 8.43 30.59
N SER A 276 44.51 7.37 31.18
CA SER A 276 44.67 7.11 32.61
C SER A 276 46.04 6.50 32.95
N LEU A 277 46.81 6.07 31.94
CA LEU A 277 48.15 5.51 32.12
C LEU A 277 49.27 6.57 32.04
N TYR A 278 48.99 7.81 31.69
CA TYR A 278 49.97 8.91 31.53
C TYR A 278 49.55 10.20 32.24
N GLY A 279 48.78 10.13 33.32
CA GLY A 279 48.31 11.30 34.07
C GLY A 279 48.65 11.19 35.55
N THR A 280 49.87 11.55 35.94
CA THR A 280 50.22 12.05 37.28
C THR A 280 50.02 13.54 37.25
#